data_de399dae8a97587ee5a37b5ad84231f6
#
_entry.id   de399dae8a97587ee5a37b5ad84231f6
#
_cell.length_a   1.000
_cell.length_b   1.000
_cell.length_c   1.000
_cell.angle_alpha   90.00
_cell.angle_beta   90.00
_cell.angle_gamma   90.00
#
_symmetry.space_group_name_H-M   'P 1'
#
loop_
_entity.id
_entity.type
_entity.pdbx_description
1 polymer ?
#
loop_
_entity_poly.entity_id
_entity_poly.type
_entity_poly.pdbx_seq_one_letter_code
_entity_poly.pdbx_strand_id
1 'polypeptide(L)'
;MCRGRVRWRFLGAGAAGLLLLGGILLPAYGQGRRELRVGVTSLPTSLDPATALEGAVPLIARQVFETLVRYQEGGSDVDAGLAVQWGVSRDGLTWTFRVRDGVRFHDGTPLTAQHVAASFERQLSASHPLHPNPPVVWSRLLRGVPGVIREVRAWDAKTLQIILRLPYAPLLTALAHPGFAVIHVTGQGDPTRWLGTGPFRVGEVGPGRTVLEAHAGYWGGLPRVERIVFQEVGGEDAARAELDGRRLDLWFPAVPPFKPDGAVSLPGWKVGLLVLQTEKEPLGRKRVRQAIAAAVDPAALTSALGRAAVPLQSLLPPGVWGRREGPPILGGDVPTARRLLREAGFPEGISGTLILDDAAGPVERLKVAEALQRSLAPAGIALEVQAESAEVLRQARQQGEHEWLLADARVDGGDPHLFLYPLSTSEGASKGPNAVNFSFYRNSRLDDLLIRASQLAFRPERQKLYQRAQGLLVDELPWIPLWVELHWAVARPEVRGLRLHPSGIHRLDRVWVEAGPGSIP
;
A
#
# COMPACT_ATOMS: atom_id res chain seq x y z
N MET A 1 68.72 -50.68 11.71
CA MET A 1 68.91 -52.09 11.28
C MET A 1 67.65 -52.56 10.59
N CYS A 2 67.83 -53.23 9.48
CA CYS A 2 66.94 -54.02 8.65
C CYS A 2 65.87 -53.33 7.80
N ARG A 3 66.28 -53.35 6.58
CA ARG A 3 65.60 -53.12 5.30
C ARG A 3 64.57 -54.23 5.06
N GLY A 4 63.41 -53.91 4.46
CA GLY A 4 62.55 -54.83 3.80
C GLY A 4 61.86 -54.18 2.61
N ARG A 5 62.40 -54.43 1.41
CA ARG A 5 61.82 -54.07 0.12
C ARG A 5 60.74 -55.11 -0.27
N VAL A 6 59.55 -54.70 -0.65
CA VAL A 6 58.64 -55.57 -1.40
C VAL A 6 58.26 -54.90 -2.73
N ARG A 7 58.54 -55.66 -3.80
CA ARG A 7 58.27 -55.33 -5.21
C ARG A 7 56.77 -55.58 -5.49
N TRP A 8 56.10 -54.64 -6.18
CA TRP A 8 54.85 -54.91 -6.84
C TRP A 8 55.00 -54.88 -8.35
N ARG A 9 54.43 -55.93 -8.97
CA ARG A 9 54.40 -56.15 -10.41
C ARG A 9 53.31 -55.31 -11.04
N PHE A 10 53.64 -54.70 -12.19
CA PHE A 10 52.65 -54.09 -13.08
C PHE A 10 51.88 -55.16 -13.81
N LEU A 11 50.52 -55.06 -13.81
CA LEU A 11 49.64 -55.65 -14.78
C LEU A 11 48.73 -54.53 -15.32
N GLY A 12 48.83 -54.29 -16.61
CA GLY A 12 48.05 -53.31 -17.32
C GLY A 12 46.60 -53.83 -17.58
N ALA A 13 45.68 -52.93 -17.56
CA ALA A 13 44.35 -53.08 -18.17
C ALA A 13 43.75 -51.72 -18.51
N GLY A 14 43.47 -51.55 -19.72
CA GLY A 14 42.44 -50.86 -20.45
C GLY A 14 41.92 -49.50 -19.95
N ALA A 15 42.26 -48.44 -20.68
CA ALA A 15 41.58 -47.15 -20.65
C ALA A 15 40.16 -47.27 -21.22
N ALA A 16 39.10 -47.20 -20.40
CA ALA A 16 37.75 -46.90 -20.82
C ALA A 16 37.48 -45.44 -20.44
N GLY A 17 37.44 -44.56 -21.43
CA GLY A 17 37.08 -43.15 -21.24
C GLY A 17 35.61 -43.01 -20.88
N LEU A 18 35.30 -42.60 -19.66
CA LEU A 18 34.00 -42.07 -19.27
C LEU A 18 33.94 -40.59 -19.63
N LEU A 19 33.29 -40.27 -20.73
CA LEU A 19 32.81 -38.94 -21.04
C LEU A 19 31.69 -38.60 -20.02
N LEU A 20 32.03 -37.87 -18.97
CA LEU A 20 31.07 -37.17 -18.12
C LEU A 20 30.46 -36.02 -18.94
N LEU A 21 29.36 -36.30 -19.62
CA LEU A 21 28.43 -35.28 -20.08
C LEU A 21 27.92 -34.52 -18.83
N GLY A 22 28.51 -33.36 -18.57
CA GLY A 22 28.00 -32.39 -17.62
C GLY A 22 26.62 -31.94 -18.07
N GLY A 23 25.60 -32.68 -17.65
CA GLY A 23 24.20 -32.23 -17.77
C GLY A 23 24.05 -30.95 -16.96
N ILE A 24 23.82 -29.84 -17.64
CA ILE A 24 23.30 -28.62 -17.04
C ILE A 24 21.97 -29.04 -16.40
N LEU A 25 21.95 -29.24 -15.09
CA LEU A 25 20.73 -29.38 -14.32
C LEU A 25 19.98 -28.04 -14.43
N LEU A 26 19.10 -27.96 -15.44
CA LEU A 26 18.05 -26.94 -15.44
C LEU A 26 17.26 -27.12 -14.14
N PRO A 27 17.06 -26.08 -13.34
CA PRO A 27 16.25 -26.18 -12.14
C PRO A 27 14.87 -26.67 -12.54
N ALA A 28 14.47 -27.84 -12.03
CA ALA A 28 13.18 -28.41 -12.28
C ALA A 28 12.11 -27.46 -11.71
N TYR A 29 11.31 -26.84 -12.58
CA TYR A 29 10.02 -26.31 -12.18
C TYR A 29 9.26 -27.47 -11.52
N GLY A 30 8.83 -27.28 -10.25
CA GLY A 30 8.03 -28.30 -9.56
C GLY A 30 6.82 -28.71 -10.42
N GLN A 31 6.24 -29.89 -10.16
CA GLN A 31 5.09 -30.44 -10.90
C GLN A 31 3.84 -29.54 -10.78
N GLY A 32 3.85 -28.35 -11.38
CA GLY A 32 2.78 -27.36 -11.39
C GLY A 32 2.52 -26.82 -12.78
N ARG A 33 1.38 -26.15 -12.97
CA ARG A 33 1.12 -25.40 -14.19
C ARG A 33 2.19 -24.33 -14.38
N ARG A 34 2.66 -24.17 -15.60
CA ARG A 34 3.67 -23.16 -15.97
C ARG A 34 3.11 -21.73 -16.01
N GLU A 35 1.78 -21.58 -15.98
CA GLU A 35 1.08 -20.30 -16.13
C GLU A 35 0.12 -20.05 -14.97
N LEU A 36 0.12 -18.81 -14.43
CA LEU A 36 -0.84 -18.28 -13.46
C LEU A 36 -1.72 -17.24 -14.16
N ARG A 37 -3.04 -17.46 -14.19
CA ARG A 37 -4.02 -16.55 -14.79
C ARG A 37 -4.72 -15.77 -13.70
N VAL A 38 -4.58 -14.44 -13.77
CA VAL A 38 -5.01 -13.50 -12.74
C VAL A 38 -6.05 -12.55 -13.30
N GLY A 39 -7.26 -12.58 -12.75
CA GLY A 39 -8.32 -11.63 -13.03
C GLY A 39 -8.16 -10.33 -12.24
N VAL A 40 -8.34 -9.21 -12.91
CA VAL A 40 -8.42 -7.87 -12.33
C VAL A 40 -9.64 -7.15 -12.88
N THR A 41 -10.13 -6.12 -12.16
CA THR A 41 -11.33 -5.38 -12.58
C THR A 41 -11.09 -4.55 -13.83
N SER A 42 -9.89 -4.02 -13.99
CA SER A 42 -9.46 -3.28 -15.19
C SER A 42 -7.97 -3.43 -15.41
N LEU A 43 -7.55 -3.47 -16.66
CA LEU A 43 -6.14 -3.42 -17.02
C LEU A 43 -5.68 -1.97 -17.22
N PRO A 44 -4.46 -1.63 -16.79
CA PRO A 44 -3.93 -0.30 -16.99
C PRO A 44 -3.51 -0.06 -18.44
N THR A 45 -3.69 1.18 -18.91
CA THR A 45 -3.19 1.63 -20.23
C THR A 45 -1.69 1.94 -20.18
N SER A 46 -1.11 2.07 -18.99
CA SER A 46 0.31 2.30 -18.75
C SER A 46 0.78 1.47 -17.58
N LEU A 47 1.98 0.92 -17.64
CA LEU A 47 2.64 0.23 -16.54
C LEU A 47 3.58 1.14 -15.73
N ASP A 48 3.56 2.46 -15.96
CA ASP A 48 4.35 3.39 -15.16
C ASP A 48 3.88 3.42 -13.70
N PRO A 49 4.66 2.84 -12.77
CA PRO A 49 4.24 2.74 -11.37
C PRO A 49 4.17 4.09 -10.64
N ALA A 50 4.73 5.17 -11.22
CA ALA A 50 4.72 6.49 -10.62
C ALA A 50 3.36 7.19 -10.74
N THR A 51 2.44 6.68 -11.56
CA THR A 51 1.16 7.33 -11.87
C THR A 51 0.00 6.87 -11.00
N ALA A 52 0.17 5.82 -10.19
CA ALA A 52 -0.92 5.27 -9.38
C ALA A 52 -0.43 4.77 -8.02
N LEU A 53 -1.27 4.99 -6.99
CA LEU A 53 -1.03 4.51 -5.61
C LEU A 53 -1.66 3.14 -5.34
N GLU A 54 -2.65 2.75 -6.13
CA GLU A 54 -3.42 1.50 -5.92
C GLU A 54 -3.95 0.92 -7.24
N GLY A 55 -4.57 -0.27 -7.14
CA GLY A 55 -5.18 -0.95 -8.26
C GLY A 55 -4.21 -1.79 -9.08
N ALA A 56 -4.52 -2.01 -10.35
CA ALA A 56 -3.77 -2.93 -11.19
C ALA A 56 -2.37 -2.43 -11.57
N VAL A 57 -2.16 -1.11 -11.71
CA VAL A 57 -0.84 -0.54 -12.05
C VAL A 57 0.24 -0.96 -11.06
N PRO A 58 0.17 -0.61 -9.76
CA PRO A 58 1.21 -1.00 -8.82
C PRO A 58 1.25 -2.52 -8.58
N LEU A 59 0.13 -3.24 -8.71
CA LEU A 59 0.10 -4.69 -8.60
C LEU A 59 0.93 -5.37 -9.71
N ILE A 60 0.74 -4.97 -10.96
CA ILE A 60 1.45 -5.52 -12.12
C ILE A 60 2.91 -5.03 -12.11
N ALA A 61 3.12 -3.73 -11.93
CA ALA A 61 4.43 -3.11 -11.90
C ALA A 61 5.35 -3.72 -10.84
N ARG A 62 4.80 -4.13 -9.69
CA ARG A 62 5.54 -4.81 -8.62
C ARG A 62 6.18 -6.14 -9.04
N GLN A 63 5.63 -6.81 -10.06
CA GLN A 63 6.20 -8.06 -10.58
C GLN A 63 7.37 -7.80 -11.53
N VAL A 64 7.42 -6.59 -12.13
CA VAL A 64 8.37 -6.21 -13.19
C VAL A 64 9.50 -5.34 -12.64
N PHE A 65 9.17 -4.38 -11.78
CA PHE A 65 10.09 -3.37 -11.27
C PHE A 65 10.31 -3.53 -9.77
N GLU A 66 11.51 -3.25 -9.31
CA GLU A 66 11.87 -3.32 -7.89
C GLU A 66 12.32 -1.97 -7.34
N THR A 67 12.20 -1.84 -6.04
CA THR A 67 12.54 -0.64 -5.27
C THR A 67 13.81 -0.85 -4.43
N LEU A 68 14.42 0.22 -3.93
CA LEU A 68 15.59 0.15 -3.06
C LEU A 68 15.31 -0.69 -1.81
N VAL A 69 14.16 -0.50 -1.19
CA VAL A 69 13.66 -1.28 -0.06
C VAL A 69 12.25 -1.78 -0.39
N ARG A 70 11.77 -2.80 0.29
CA ARG A 70 10.45 -3.39 0.05
C ARG A 70 9.70 -3.57 1.36
N TYR A 71 8.37 -3.56 1.34
CA TYR A 71 7.59 -3.91 2.52
C TYR A 71 7.81 -5.36 2.91
N GLN A 72 7.85 -5.61 4.21
CA GLN A 72 7.75 -6.95 4.80
C GLN A 72 6.37 -7.55 4.56
N GLU A 73 6.28 -8.87 4.60
CA GLU A 73 5.00 -9.56 4.51
C GLU A 73 4.10 -9.16 5.69
N GLY A 74 2.88 -8.73 5.39
CA GLY A 74 1.85 -8.43 6.38
C GLY A 74 1.90 -7.05 7.04
N GLY A 75 2.85 -6.18 6.67
CA GLY A 75 2.95 -4.86 7.31
C GLY A 75 3.76 -3.81 6.58
N SER A 76 3.94 -2.68 7.25
CA SER A 76 4.62 -1.51 6.71
C SER A 76 6.10 -1.41 7.07
N ASP A 77 6.66 -2.42 7.73
CA ASP A 77 8.10 -2.54 7.93
C ASP A 77 8.82 -2.79 6.62
N VAL A 78 10.08 -2.40 6.55
CA VAL A 78 10.85 -2.53 5.30
C VAL A 78 12.01 -3.50 5.44
N ASP A 79 12.24 -4.26 4.35
CA ASP A 79 13.37 -5.15 4.13
C ASP A 79 14.24 -4.64 2.99
N ALA A 80 15.43 -5.23 2.87
CA ALA A 80 16.31 -5.03 1.74
C ALA A 80 15.64 -5.44 0.42
N GLY A 81 15.66 -4.53 -0.54
CA GLY A 81 15.31 -4.75 -1.94
C GLY A 81 16.57 -4.70 -2.81
N LEU A 82 16.63 -3.71 -3.72
CA LEU A 82 17.82 -3.43 -4.53
C LEU A 82 18.95 -2.80 -3.70
N ALA A 83 18.66 -2.21 -2.54
CA ALA A 83 19.65 -1.81 -1.56
C ALA A 83 19.80 -2.91 -0.50
N VAL A 84 21.07 -3.26 -0.15
CA VAL A 84 21.40 -4.25 0.88
C VAL A 84 21.67 -3.60 2.24
N GLN A 85 21.98 -2.32 2.23
CA GLN A 85 22.29 -1.53 3.42
C GLN A 85 21.94 -0.07 3.17
N TRP A 86 21.52 0.63 4.21
CA TRP A 86 21.26 2.08 4.17
C TRP A 86 21.56 2.71 5.52
N GLY A 87 21.79 4.01 5.48
CA GLY A 87 22.00 4.84 6.66
C GLY A 87 21.67 6.28 6.36
N VAL A 88 21.55 7.07 7.42
CA VAL A 88 21.30 8.50 7.36
C VAL A 88 22.37 9.26 8.13
N SER A 89 22.77 10.42 7.63
CA SER A 89 23.70 11.33 8.31
C SER A 89 23.14 11.85 9.64
N ARG A 90 24.01 12.34 10.53
CA ARG A 90 23.63 12.84 11.85
C ARG A 90 22.60 13.98 11.80
N ASP A 91 22.68 14.82 10.78
CA ASP A 91 21.73 15.91 10.53
C ASP A 91 20.42 15.47 9.90
N GLY A 92 20.29 14.18 9.55
CA GLY A 92 19.09 13.62 8.92
C GLY A 92 18.89 13.99 7.45
N LEU A 93 19.85 14.68 6.82
CA LEU A 93 19.69 15.25 5.49
C LEU A 93 20.20 14.35 4.36
N THR A 94 21.13 13.43 4.63
CA THR A 94 21.70 12.58 3.59
C THR A 94 21.44 11.11 3.88
N TRP A 95 20.61 10.48 3.04
CA TRP A 95 20.42 9.05 3.03
C TRP A 95 21.39 8.40 2.06
N THR A 96 22.13 7.40 2.51
CA THR A 96 23.08 6.64 1.69
C THR A 96 22.60 5.21 1.59
N PHE A 97 22.56 4.68 0.36
CA PHE A 97 22.11 3.31 0.05
C PHE A 97 23.22 2.57 -0.68
N ARG A 98 23.52 1.35 -0.26
CA ARG A 98 24.41 0.44 -0.97
C ARG A 98 23.58 -0.47 -1.88
N VAL A 99 23.76 -0.32 -3.19
CA VAL A 99 23.08 -1.11 -4.22
C VAL A 99 23.63 -2.54 -4.23
N ARG A 100 22.73 -3.51 -4.36
CA ARG A 100 23.00 -4.96 -4.38
C ARG A 100 23.92 -5.33 -5.55
N ASP A 101 24.89 -6.21 -5.28
CA ASP A 101 25.74 -6.79 -6.31
C ASP A 101 24.99 -7.89 -7.09
N GLY A 102 25.38 -8.10 -8.36
CA GLY A 102 24.86 -9.18 -9.20
C GLY A 102 23.46 -9.00 -9.74
N VAL A 103 22.76 -7.89 -9.42
CA VAL A 103 21.45 -7.58 -10.00
C VAL A 103 21.62 -7.14 -11.46
N ARG A 104 20.75 -7.66 -12.33
CA ARG A 104 20.67 -7.28 -13.74
C ARG A 104 19.24 -6.90 -14.13
N PHE A 105 19.13 -5.98 -15.06
CA PHE A 105 17.88 -5.71 -15.76
C PHE A 105 17.49 -6.89 -16.67
N HIS A 106 16.27 -6.87 -17.18
CA HIS A 106 15.71 -7.94 -18.01
C HIS A 106 16.48 -8.20 -19.32
N ASP A 107 17.26 -7.23 -19.79
CA ASP A 107 18.15 -7.34 -20.96
C ASP A 107 19.56 -7.81 -20.60
N GLY A 108 19.83 -8.07 -19.31
CA GLY A 108 21.15 -8.47 -18.82
C GLY A 108 22.06 -7.29 -18.42
N THR A 109 21.67 -6.04 -18.64
CA THR A 109 22.43 -4.86 -18.21
C THR A 109 22.64 -4.87 -16.68
N PRO A 110 23.85 -4.73 -16.14
CA PRO A 110 24.08 -4.68 -14.71
C PRO A 110 23.45 -3.45 -14.06
N LEU A 111 22.79 -3.63 -12.92
CA LEU A 111 22.26 -2.52 -12.13
C LEU A 111 23.40 -1.74 -11.45
N THR A 112 23.32 -0.42 -11.56
CA THR A 112 24.24 0.52 -10.88
C THR A 112 23.44 1.63 -10.18
N ALA A 113 24.11 2.37 -9.29
CA ALA A 113 23.51 3.53 -8.64
C ALA A 113 23.13 4.64 -9.62
N GLN A 114 23.78 4.72 -10.79
CA GLN A 114 23.42 5.66 -11.86
C GLN A 114 22.03 5.36 -12.42
N HIS A 115 21.66 4.09 -12.60
CA HIS A 115 20.30 3.71 -13.04
C HIS A 115 19.25 4.10 -12.02
N VAL A 116 19.57 3.94 -10.72
CA VAL A 116 18.68 4.38 -9.64
C VAL A 116 18.51 5.90 -9.67
N ALA A 117 19.62 6.64 -9.76
CA ALA A 117 19.58 8.10 -9.84
C ALA A 117 18.76 8.60 -11.05
N ALA A 118 18.95 8.00 -12.23
CA ALA A 118 18.18 8.33 -13.43
C ALA A 118 16.68 8.08 -13.28
N SER A 119 16.28 6.97 -12.63
CA SER A 119 14.88 6.67 -12.34
C SER A 119 14.22 7.71 -11.43
N PHE A 120 14.98 8.25 -10.47
CA PHE A 120 14.49 9.31 -9.58
C PHE A 120 14.51 10.67 -10.27
N GLU A 121 15.54 10.99 -11.07
CA GLU A 121 15.62 12.24 -11.82
C GLU A 121 14.44 12.44 -12.76
N ARG A 122 13.97 11.36 -13.39
CA ARG A 122 12.73 11.36 -14.18
C ARG A 122 11.53 11.92 -13.40
N GLN A 123 11.44 11.63 -12.11
CA GLN A 123 10.33 12.08 -11.26
C GLN A 123 10.60 13.46 -10.62
N LEU A 124 11.87 13.79 -10.39
CA LEU A 124 12.27 15.09 -9.80
C LEU A 124 12.13 16.26 -10.77
N SER A 125 12.43 16.03 -12.03
CA SER A 125 12.49 17.11 -13.05
C SER A 125 11.20 17.15 -13.86
N ALA A 126 10.41 18.19 -13.65
CA ALA A 126 9.18 18.41 -14.43
C ALA A 126 9.45 18.61 -15.94
N SER A 127 10.69 18.97 -16.32
CA SER A 127 11.12 19.10 -17.73
C SER A 127 11.61 17.80 -18.33
N HIS A 128 11.71 16.71 -17.55
CA HIS A 128 12.15 15.43 -18.08
C HIS A 128 11.10 14.88 -19.07
N PRO A 129 11.50 14.41 -20.28
CA PRO A 129 10.55 13.95 -21.30
C PRO A 129 9.60 12.85 -20.84
N LEU A 130 10.02 12.05 -19.85
CA LEU A 130 9.26 10.96 -19.27
C LEU A 130 8.82 11.27 -17.83
N HIS A 131 8.64 12.53 -17.49
CA HIS A 131 8.07 12.90 -16.21
C HIS A 131 6.64 12.35 -16.09
N PRO A 132 6.30 11.63 -15.00
CA PRO A 132 4.94 11.12 -14.84
C PRO A 132 3.93 12.26 -14.74
N ASN A 133 2.83 12.15 -15.46
CA ASN A 133 1.78 13.16 -15.44
C ASN A 133 0.39 12.49 -15.21
N PRO A 134 -0.24 12.70 -14.05
CA PRO A 134 0.27 13.45 -12.89
C PRO A 134 1.32 12.66 -12.09
N PRO A 135 2.22 13.32 -11.34
CA PRO A 135 3.23 12.71 -10.49
C PRO A 135 2.63 12.28 -9.14
N VAL A 136 1.63 11.41 -9.16
CA VAL A 136 0.77 11.09 -8.01
C VAL A 136 1.57 10.55 -6.82
N VAL A 137 2.43 9.56 -7.06
CA VAL A 137 3.16 8.88 -5.99
C VAL A 137 4.15 9.83 -5.32
N TRP A 138 4.93 10.54 -6.12
CA TRP A 138 5.91 11.51 -5.61
C TRP A 138 5.26 12.62 -4.80
N SER A 139 4.25 13.28 -5.38
CA SER A 139 3.53 14.37 -4.72
C SER A 139 2.92 13.94 -3.39
N ARG A 140 2.33 12.75 -3.35
CA ARG A 140 1.64 12.25 -2.16
C ARG A 140 2.61 11.83 -1.05
N LEU A 141 3.68 11.09 -1.41
CA LEU A 141 4.57 10.48 -0.43
C LEU A 141 5.75 11.38 0.00
N LEU A 142 6.13 12.34 -0.84
CA LEU A 142 7.28 13.23 -0.60
C LEU A 142 6.91 14.72 -0.50
N ARG A 143 5.64 15.04 -0.27
CA ARG A 143 5.14 16.41 -0.04
C ARG A 143 5.35 17.33 -1.26
N GLY A 144 4.95 16.87 -2.44
CA GLY A 144 5.08 17.63 -3.68
C GLY A 144 6.26 17.17 -4.56
N VAL A 145 6.49 17.89 -5.65
CA VAL A 145 7.59 17.68 -6.60
C VAL A 145 8.42 18.97 -6.70
N PRO A 146 9.70 18.95 -6.37
CA PRO A 146 10.55 17.86 -5.88
C PRO A 146 10.30 17.49 -4.40
N GLY A 147 9.39 18.16 -3.68
CA GLY A 147 9.03 17.88 -2.31
C GLY A 147 10.22 18.02 -1.34
N VAL A 148 10.38 17.02 -0.48
CA VAL A 148 11.46 16.99 0.52
C VAL A 148 12.85 16.71 -0.07
N ILE A 149 12.93 16.23 -1.32
CA ILE A 149 14.21 15.87 -1.95
C ILE A 149 14.85 17.12 -2.58
N ARG A 150 16.12 17.33 -2.29
CA ARG A 150 16.97 18.34 -2.93
C ARG A 150 17.71 17.77 -4.13
N GLU A 151 18.30 16.57 -3.98
CA GLU A 151 19.18 15.98 -4.97
C GLU A 151 19.22 14.46 -4.80
N VAL A 152 19.34 13.73 -5.90
CA VAL A 152 19.67 12.31 -5.92
C VAL A 152 20.92 12.14 -6.78
N ARG A 153 21.94 11.47 -6.24
CA ARG A 153 23.19 11.27 -6.97
C ARG A 153 23.79 9.88 -6.75
N ALA A 154 24.39 9.33 -7.79
CA ALA A 154 25.27 8.19 -7.68
C ALA A 154 26.65 8.68 -7.24
N TRP A 155 27.08 8.33 -6.01
CA TRP A 155 28.43 8.65 -5.52
C TRP A 155 29.49 7.81 -6.25
N ASP A 156 29.17 6.55 -6.48
CA ASP A 156 29.92 5.59 -7.28
C ASP A 156 28.94 4.59 -7.92
N ALA A 157 29.43 3.52 -8.54
CA ALA A 157 28.58 2.52 -9.20
C ALA A 157 27.65 1.76 -8.24
N LYS A 158 27.94 1.73 -6.94
CA LYS A 158 27.22 0.95 -5.92
C LYS A 158 26.64 1.80 -4.79
N THR A 159 26.93 3.08 -4.74
CA THR A 159 26.52 3.97 -3.67
C THR A 159 25.63 5.08 -4.20
N LEU A 160 24.38 5.08 -3.77
CA LEU A 160 23.42 6.14 -4.03
C LEU A 160 23.29 7.04 -2.81
N GLN A 161 23.19 8.34 -3.03
CA GLN A 161 22.83 9.32 -2.02
C GLN A 161 21.55 10.05 -2.42
N ILE A 162 20.62 10.15 -1.46
CA ILE A 162 19.42 11.00 -1.55
C ILE A 162 19.59 12.11 -0.53
N ILE A 163 19.66 13.35 -0.99
CA ILE A 163 19.90 14.54 -0.19
C ILE A 163 18.58 15.30 -0.04
N LEU A 164 18.23 15.60 1.20
CA LEU A 164 16.96 16.21 1.57
C LEU A 164 17.12 17.72 1.84
N ARG A 165 16.01 18.46 1.72
CA ARG A 165 15.89 19.87 2.12
C ARG A 165 15.71 20.03 3.63
N LEU A 166 15.10 19.01 4.25
CA LEU A 166 14.86 18.91 5.69
C LEU A 166 14.91 17.44 6.11
N PRO A 167 15.21 17.11 7.36
CA PRO A 167 15.18 15.74 7.83
C PRO A 167 13.78 15.13 7.65
N TYR A 168 13.70 13.97 7.01
CA TYR A 168 12.44 13.31 6.71
C TYR A 168 12.56 11.78 6.74
N ALA A 169 12.36 11.21 7.92
CA ALA A 169 12.48 9.76 8.13
C ALA A 169 11.40 8.91 7.43
N PRO A 170 10.17 9.42 7.13
CA PRO A 170 9.19 8.68 6.34
C PRO A 170 9.66 8.30 4.94
N LEU A 171 10.72 8.95 4.42
CA LEU A 171 11.34 8.62 3.13
C LEU A 171 11.61 7.12 2.99
N LEU A 172 12.20 6.48 4.01
CA LEU A 172 12.60 5.07 3.91
C LEU A 172 11.41 4.16 3.62
N THR A 173 10.30 4.36 4.32
CA THR A 173 9.10 3.55 4.14
C THR A 173 8.40 3.88 2.83
N ALA A 174 8.37 5.17 2.46
CA ALA A 174 7.83 5.63 1.17
C ALA A 174 8.55 4.96 -0.02
N LEU A 175 9.89 4.84 0.06
CA LEU A 175 10.70 4.21 -0.99
C LEU A 175 10.39 2.72 -1.23
N ALA A 176 9.62 2.06 -0.36
CA ALA A 176 9.14 0.70 -0.59
C ALA A 176 7.94 0.64 -1.54
N HIS A 177 7.26 1.77 -1.79
CA HIS A 177 6.14 1.83 -2.72
C HIS A 177 6.63 1.66 -4.18
N PRO A 178 5.95 0.84 -5.02
CA PRO A 178 6.38 0.59 -6.41
C PRO A 178 6.58 1.84 -7.26
N GLY A 179 5.92 2.95 -6.93
CA GLY A 179 6.13 4.23 -7.61
C GLY A 179 7.56 4.78 -7.53
N PHE A 180 8.40 4.25 -6.63
CA PHE A 180 9.83 4.55 -6.53
C PHE A 180 10.70 3.42 -7.12
N ALA A 181 10.12 2.57 -7.97
CA ALA A 181 10.84 1.50 -8.60
C ALA A 181 11.95 2.02 -9.52
N VAL A 182 13.00 1.22 -9.62
CA VAL A 182 14.11 1.48 -10.54
C VAL A 182 13.74 0.95 -11.91
N ILE A 183 13.81 1.83 -12.90
CA ILE A 183 13.38 1.59 -14.27
C ILE A 183 14.55 1.90 -15.21
N HIS A 184 14.88 0.97 -16.09
CA HIS A 184 15.78 1.23 -17.21
C HIS A 184 14.98 1.52 -18.46
N VAL A 185 14.98 2.78 -18.88
CA VAL A 185 14.25 3.24 -20.04
C VAL A 185 15.01 2.85 -21.30
N THR A 186 14.41 1.95 -22.10
CA THR A 186 14.89 1.60 -23.42
C THR A 186 13.86 2.04 -24.47
N GLY A 187 14.29 2.71 -25.51
CA GLY A 187 13.40 3.20 -26.55
C GLY A 187 12.73 4.55 -26.23
N GLN A 188 11.80 4.99 -27.09
CA GLN A 188 11.20 6.33 -27.05
C GLN A 188 9.98 6.41 -26.10
N GLY A 189 10.19 6.13 -24.82
CA GLY A 189 9.20 6.48 -23.79
C GLY A 189 7.95 5.61 -23.65
N ASP A 190 7.86 4.47 -24.33
CA ASP A 190 6.78 3.52 -24.15
C ASP A 190 6.98 2.73 -22.84
N PRO A 191 6.13 2.94 -21.78
CA PRO A 191 6.28 2.25 -20.50
C PRO A 191 6.17 0.73 -20.58
N THR A 192 5.60 0.18 -21.65
CA THR A 192 5.50 -1.28 -21.85
C THR A 192 6.83 -1.91 -22.23
N ARG A 193 7.78 -1.09 -22.69
CA ARG A 193 9.13 -1.51 -23.08
C ARG A 193 10.20 -1.19 -22.02
N TRP A 194 9.81 -0.63 -20.90
CA TRP A 194 10.75 -0.34 -19.83
C TRP A 194 11.23 -1.64 -19.16
N LEU A 195 12.52 -1.69 -18.86
CA LEU A 195 13.14 -2.85 -18.25
C LEU A 195 13.22 -2.66 -16.74
N GLY A 196 12.80 -3.69 -16.02
CA GLY A 196 12.95 -3.82 -14.59
C GLY A 196 14.02 -4.82 -14.22
N THR A 197 14.18 -5.04 -12.92
CA THR A 197 15.04 -6.04 -12.30
C THR A 197 14.24 -7.16 -11.66
N GLY A 198 12.91 -7.08 -11.76
CA GLY A 198 11.96 -7.95 -11.04
C GLY A 198 11.91 -9.39 -11.52
N PRO A 199 11.13 -10.22 -10.81
CA PRO A 199 11.00 -11.64 -11.11
C PRO A 199 10.35 -11.95 -12.46
N PHE A 200 9.62 -10.99 -13.03
CA PHE A 200 9.00 -11.12 -14.34
C PHE A 200 9.35 -9.93 -15.23
N ARG A 201 9.36 -10.15 -16.53
CA ARG A 201 9.48 -9.13 -17.56
C ARG A 201 8.16 -8.99 -18.32
N VAL A 202 7.93 -7.85 -18.93
CA VAL A 202 6.78 -7.65 -19.80
C VAL A 202 6.98 -8.47 -21.07
N GLY A 203 6.03 -9.37 -21.38
CA GLY A 203 6.01 -10.17 -22.60
C GLY A 203 5.09 -9.54 -23.63
N GLU A 204 3.80 -9.43 -23.32
CA GLU A 204 2.78 -8.88 -24.21
C GLU A 204 1.85 -7.95 -23.46
N VAL A 205 1.53 -6.80 -24.05
CA VAL A 205 0.47 -5.90 -23.58
C VAL A 205 -0.51 -5.73 -24.74
N GLY A 206 -1.74 -6.14 -24.53
CA GLY A 206 -2.78 -6.08 -25.54
C GLY A 206 -4.16 -5.79 -24.94
N PRO A 207 -5.17 -5.60 -25.79
CA PRO A 207 -6.53 -5.37 -25.35
C PRO A 207 -7.02 -6.54 -24.47
N GLY A 208 -7.48 -6.23 -23.26
CA GLY A 208 -8.04 -7.20 -22.32
C GLY A 208 -7.04 -8.15 -21.66
N ARG A 209 -5.72 -8.06 -21.97
CA ARG A 209 -4.70 -8.93 -21.34
C ARG A 209 -3.32 -8.29 -21.27
N THR A 210 -2.59 -8.63 -20.21
CA THR A 210 -1.16 -8.32 -20.04
C THR A 210 -0.45 -9.61 -19.63
N VAL A 211 0.60 -9.99 -20.37
CA VAL A 211 1.40 -11.19 -20.10
C VAL A 211 2.76 -10.79 -19.56
N LEU A 212 3.12 -11.37 -18.43
CA LEU A 212 4.45 -11.28 -17.86
C LEU A 212 5.15 -12.64 -17.97
N GLU A 213 6.42 -12.65 -18.33
CA GLU A 213 7.26 -13.83 -18.46
C GLU A 213 8.31 -13.89 -17.33
N ALA A 214 8.58 -15.08 -16.80
CA ALA A 214 9.58 -15.25 -15.74
C ALA A 214 10.97 -14.81 -16.20
N HIS A 215 11.65 -14.03 -15.35
CA HIS A 215 13.03 -13.63 -15.56
C HIS A 215 13.97 -14.72 -15.02
N ALA A 216 14.52 -15.55 -15.90
CA ALA A 216 15.39 -16.66 -15.50
C ALA A 216 16.63 -16.22 -14.71
N GLY A 217 17.13 -15.00 -14.96
CA GLY A 217 18.27 -14.39 -14.29
C GLY A 217 17.91 -13.59 -13.02
N TYR A 218 16.70 -13.75 -12.49
CA TYR A 218 16.28 -12.98 -11.32
C TYR A 218 17.14 -13.28 -10.09
N TRP A 219 17.73 -12.26 -9.50
CA TRP A 219 18.62 -12.36 -8.34
C TRP A 219 17.99 -12.99 -7.09
N GLY A 220 16.66 -12.87 -6.95
CA GLY A 220 15.88 -13.42 -5.81
C GLY A 220 15.47 -14.87 -5.98
N GLY A 221 15.93 -15.55 -7.02
CA GLY A 221 15.58 -16.93 -7.36
C GLY A 221 14.48 -17.04 -8.41
N LEU A 222 14.40 -18.17 -9.07
CA LEU A 222 13.45 -18.41 -10.15
C LEU A 222 12.00 -18.31 -9.63
N PRO A 223 11.10 -17.56 -10.32
CA PRO A 223 9.68 -17.55 -10.01
C PRO A 223 9.08 -18.95 -10.10
N ARG A 224 8.00 -19.18 -9.37
CA ARG A 224 7.32 -20.51 -9.33
C ARG A 224 6.53 -20.84 -10.59
N VAL A 225 6.20 -19.84 -11.41
CA VAL A 225 5.52 -19.98 -12.70
C VAL A 225 6.34 -19.34 -13.81
N GLU A 226 6.20 -19.86 -15.04
CA GLU A 226 6.90 -19.31 -16.21
C GLU A 226 6.24 -18.04 -16.74
N ARG A 227 4.90 -17.91 -16.55
CA ARG A 227 4.13 -16.75 -16.99
C ARG A 227 3.04 -16.38 -16.01
N ILE A 228 2.74 -15.07 -15.95
CA ILE A 228 1.51 -14.55 -15.36
C ILE A 228 0.71 -13.88 -16.46
N VAL A 229 -0.56 -14.24 -16.59
CA VAL A 229 -1.50 -13.61 -17.53
C VAL A 229 -2.52 -12.83 -16.71
N PHE A 230 -2.43 -11.53 -16.74
CA PHE A 230 -3.47 -10.65 -16.20
C PHE A 230 -4.54 -10.45 -17.26
N GLN A 231 -5.80 -10.59 -16.87
CA GLN A 231 -6.97 -10.39 -17.74
C GLN A 231 -8.04 -9.58 -17.04
N GLU A 232 -8.74 -8.77 -17.80
CA GLU A 232 -9.87 -8.00 -17.30
C GLU A 232 -11.09 -8.90 -17.12
N VAL A 233 -11.77 -8.76 -15.98
CA VAL A 233 -12.97 -9.56 -15.67
C VAL A 233 -14.09 -8.62 -15.20
N GLY A 234 -15.21 -8.68 -15.92
CA GLY A 234 -16.33 -7.74 -15.81
C GLY A 234 -17.27 -7.95 -14.61
N GLY A 235 -16.83 -8.62 -13.55
CA GLY A 235 -17.62 -8.79 -12.34
C GLY A 235 -17.55 -10.21 -11.77
N GLU A 236 -18.29 -10.46 -10.67
CA GLU A 236 -18.20 -11.74 -9.94
C GLU A 236 -18.70 -12.93 -10.74
N ASP A 237 -19.82 -12.83 -11.42
CA ASP A 237 -20.39 -13.97 -12.18
C ASP A 237 -19.44 -14.39 -13.32
N ALA A 238 -18.86 -13.42 -14.02
CA ALA A 238 -17.85 -13.69 -15.04
C ALA A 238 -16.59 -14.31 -14.42
N ALA A 239 -16.10 -13.74 -13.30
CA ALA A 239 -14.95 -14.28 -12.60
C ALA A 239 -15.17 -15.73 -12.14
N ARG A 240 -16.35 -16.04 -11.60
CA ARG A 240 -16.73 -17.39 -11.16
C ARG A 240 -16.77 -18.38 -12.34
N ALA A 241 -17.41 -18.00 -13.43
CA ALA A 241 -17.45 -18.83 -14.65
C ALA A 241 -16.04 -19.12 -15.19
N GLU A 242 -15.13 -18.14 -15.13
CA GLU A 242 -13.73 -18.31 -15.54
C GLU A 242 -12.93 -19.21 -14.56
N LEU A 243 -13.13 -19.04 -13.23
CA LEU A 243 -12.51 -19.87 -12.20
C LEU A 243 -12.99 -21.33 -12.28
N ASP A 244 -14.31 -21.56 -12.37
CA ASP A 244 -14.92 -22.89 -12.48
C ASP A 244 -14.55 -23.58 -13.79
N GLY A 245 -14.54 -22.80 -14.89
CA GLY A 245 -14.08 -23.25 -16.23
C GLY A 245 -12.58 -23.44 -16.33
N ARG A 246 -11.82 -23.24 -15.25
CA ARG A 246 -10.35 -23.36 -15.22
C ARG A 246 -9.63 -22.45 -16.23
N ARG A 247 -10.25 -21.34 -16.63
CA ARG A 247 -9.64 -20.29 -17.48
C ARG A 247 -9.04 -19.16 -16.66
N LEU A 248 -9.39 -19.08 -15.35
CA LEU A 248 -8.81 -18.19 -14.35
C LEU A 248 -8.31 -19.04 -13.17
N ASP A 249 -7.24 -18.62 -12.51
CA ASP A 249 -6.69 -19.29 -11.33
C ASP A 249 -6.86 -18.44 -10.06
N LEU A 250 -6.76 -17.11 -10.21
CA LEU A 250 -6.82 -16.12 -9.15
C LEU A 250 -7.57 -14.88 -9.63
N TRP A 251 -8.39 -14.29 -8.76
CA TRP A 251 -9.12 -13.05 -9.04
C TRP A 251 -8.99 -12.07 -7.88
N PHE A 252 -8.67 -10.81 -8.20
CA PHE A 252 -8.66 -9.68 -7.25
C PHE A 252 -9.87 -8.80 -7.51
N PRO A 253 -10.99 -8.97 -6.78
CA PRO A 253 -12.20 -8.16 -6.95
C PRO A 253 -12.02 -6.74 -6.38
N ALA A 254 -12.65 -5.76 -7.03
CA ALA A 254 -12.75 -4.39 -6.50
C ALA A 254 -13.75 -4.28 -5.35
N VAL A 255 -14.76 -5.17 -5.32
CA VAL A 255 -15.78 -5.25 -4.26
C VAL A 255 -15.77 -6.65 -3.65
N PRO A 256 -16.23 -6.81 -2.39
CA PRO A 256 -16.24 -8.12 -1.74
C PRO A 256 -17.08 -9.13 -2.55
N PRO A 257 -16.57 -10.34 -2.79
CA PRO A 257 -17.30 -11.33 -3.56
C PRO A 257 -18.57 -11.78 -2.79
N PHE A 258 -19.67 -11.96 -3.48
CA PHE A 258 -20.93 -12.41 -2.88
C PHE A 258 -20.80 -13.84 -2.34
N LYS A 259 -20.17 -14.73 -3.12
CA LYS A 259 -19.87 -16.11 -2.72
C LYS A 259 -18.46 -16.19 -2.12
N PRO A 260 -18.32 -16.67 -0.86
CA PRO A 260 -17.02 -16.69 -0.17
C PRO A 260 -16.09 -17.85 -0.57
N ASP A 261 -16.55 -18.81 -1.38
CA ASP A 261 -15.79 -20.02 -1.71
C ASP A 261 -14.45 -19.67 -2.39
N GLY A 262 -13.37 -20.15 -1.79
CA GLY A 262 -11.99 -19.83 -2.23
C GLY A 262 -11.58 -18.38 -1.97
N ALA A 263 -12.38 -17.59 -1.28
CA ALA A 263 -12.07 -16.21 -0.97
C ALA A 263 -11.23 -16.07 0.31
N VAL A 264 -10.22 -15.22 0.25
CA VAL A 264 -9.43 -14.78 1.39
C VAL A 264 -9.45 -13.25 1.46
N SER A 265 -9.39 -12.72 2.66
CA SER A 265 -9.35 -11.26 2.86
C SER A 265 -8.34 -10.84 3.91
N LEU A 266 -7.92 -9.58 3.83
CA LEU A 266 -7.01 -8.95 4.77
C LEU A 266 -7.38 -7.48 4.94
N PRO A 267 -7.39 -6.91 6.16
CA PRO A 267 -7.51 -5.48 6.36
C PRO A 267 -6.42 -4.71 5.60
N GLY A 268 -6.87 -3.73 4.81
CA GLY A 268 -5.99 -2.87 4.03
C GLY A 268 -5.53 -1.63 4.80
N TRP A 269 -5.01 -0.66 4.05
CA TRP A 269 -4.58 0.62 4.60
C TRP A 269 -5.53 1.78 4.27
N LYS A 270 -6.68 1.50 3.70
CA LYS A 270 -7.71 2.50 3.44
C LYS A 270 -8.73 2.52 4.58
N VAL A 271 -8.93 3.70 5.16
CA VAL A 271 -9.72 3.93 6.36
C VAL A 271 -10.87 4.88 6.05
N GLY A 272 -12.09 4.51 6.42
CA GLY A 272 -13.23 5.42 6.40
C GLY A 272 -13.29 6.25 7.67
N LEU A 273 -13.56 7.52 7.51
CA LEU A 273 -13.53 8.54 8.55
C LEU A 273 -14.84 9.33 8.59
N LEU A 274 -15.32 9.61 9.79
CA LEU A 274 -16.25 10.68 10.04
C LEU A 274 -15.44 11.92 10.42
N VAL A 275 -15.36 12.90 9.54
CA VAL A 275 -14.64 14.15 9.74
C VAL A 275 -15.60 15.20 10.29
N LEU A 276 -15.20 15.90 11.33
CA LEU A 276 -16.00 16.89 12.05
C LEU A 276 -15.34 18.26 11.88
N GLN A 277 -16.06 19.23 11.31
CA GLN A 277 -15.53 20.58 11.06
C GLN A 277 -15.42 21.37 12.38
N THR A 278 -14.20 21.45 12.93
CA THR A 278 -13.98 21.98 14.29
C THR A 278 -14.08 23.50 14.41
N GLU A 279 -14.12 24.24 13.31
CA GLU A 279 -14.37 25.69 13.30
C GLU A 279 -15.86 26.02 13.39
N LYS A 280 -16.75 25.02 13.27
CA LYS A 280 -18.22 25.20 13.35
C LYS A 280 -18.76 24.71 14.70
N GLU A 281 -19.64 25.51 15.33
CA GLU A 281 -20.42 25.06 16.48
C GLU A 281 -21.54 24.09 16.01
N PRO A 282 -21.88 23.03 16.78
CA PRO A 282 -21.29 22.71 18.09
C PRO A 282 -20.03 21.83 18.01
N LEU A 283 -19.54 21.51 16.81
CA LEU A 283 -18.43 20.58 16.57
C LEU A 283 -17.06 21.13 17.06
N GLY A 284 -16.95 22.45 17.27
CA GLY A 284 -15.80 23.07 17.92
C GLY A 284 -15.55 22.56 19.35
N ARG A 285 -16.61 22.10 20.03
CA ARG A 285 -16.51 21.61 21.42
C ARG A 285 -16.05 20.15 21.48
N LYS A 286 -14.93 19.92 22.12
CA LYS A 286 -14.36 18.57 22.31
C LYS A 286 -15.39 17.57 22.86
N ARG A 287 -16.18 17.97 23.89
CA ARG A 287 -17.17 17.09 24.53
C ARG A 287 -18.26 16.63 23.55
N VAL A 288 -18.63 17.47 22.59
CA VAL A 288 -19.57 17.11 21.53
C VAL A 288 -18.97 16.02 20.64
N ARG A 289 -17.71 16.17 20.21
CA ARG A 289 -17.02 15.17 19.38
C ARG A 289 -16.85 13.84 20.12
N GLN A 290 -16.55 13.89 21.43
CA GLN A 290 -16.52 12.70 22.29
C GLN A 290 -17.89 12.05 22.43
N ALA A 291 -18.96 12.84 22.53
CA ALA A 291 -20.34 12.33 22.59
C ALA A 291 -20.72 11.60 21.28
N ILE A 292 -20.34 12.16 20.14
CA ILE A 292 -20.55 11.53 18.84
C ILE A 292 -19.87 10.15 18.79
N ALA A 293 -18.58 10.06 19.12
CA ALA A 293 -17.86 8.80 19.12
C ALA A 293 -18.44 7.76 20.10
N ALA A 294 -18.86 8.22 21.29
CA ALA A 294 -19.50 7.38 22.29
C ALA A 294 -20.87 6.81 21.81
N ALA A 295 -21.61 7.57 21.00
CA ALA A 295 -22.94 7.18 20.52
C ALA A 295 -22.88 6.21 19.32
N VAL A 296 -21.79 6.23 18.52
CA VAL A 296 -21.67 5.33 17.35
C VAL A 296 -21.64 3.87 17.80
N ASP A 297 -22.61 3.08 17.34
CA ASP A 297 -22.71 1.64 17.63
C ASP A 297 -21.84 0.82 16.66
N PRO A 298 -20.79 0.15 17.15
CA PRO A 298 -19.94 -0.70 16.31
C PRO A 298 -20.69 -1.87 15.66
N ALA A 299 -21.77 -2.38 16.28
CA ALA A 299 -22.54 -3.49 15.74
C ALA A 299 -23.40 -3.04 14.55
N ALA A 300 -24.06 -1.87 14.68
CA ALA A 300 -24.80 -1.26 13.57
C ALA A 300 -23.86 -0.94 12.40
N LEU A 301 -22.67 -0.41 12.69
CA LEU A 301 -21.64 -0.16 11.68
C LEU A 301 -21.16 -1.45 11.01
N THR A 302 -20.91 -2.53 11.76
CA THR A 302 -20.54 -3.84 11.21
C THR A 302 -21.60 -4.35 10.23
N SER A 303 -22.88 -4.22 10.59
CA SER A 303 -23.99 -4.63 9.71
C SER A 303 -24.02 -3.83 8.41
N ALA A 304 -23.81 -2.50 8.48
CA ALA A 304 -23.78 -1.63 7.30
C ALA A 304 -22.58 -1.88 6.38
N LEU A 305 -21.42 -2.20 6.96
CA LEU A 305 -20.19 -2.48 6.22
C LEU A 305 -20.23 -3.84 5.51
N GLY A 306 -21.02 -4.78 6.04
CA GLY A 306 -21.11 -6.13 5.49
C GLY A 306 -19.75 -6.82 5.41
N ARG A 307 -19.34 -7.20 4.18
CA ARG A 307 -18.05 -7.86 3.92
C ARG A 307 -16.99 -6.94 3.34
N ALA A 308 -17.33 -5.67 3.06
CA ALA A 308 -16.41 -4.74 2.41
C ALA A 308 -15.31 -4.23 3.34
N ALA A 309 -15.62 -4.14 4.61
CA ALA A 309 -14.77 -3.53 5.61
C ALA A 309 -15.09 -4.08 7.01
N VAL A 310 -14.25 -3.75 7.97
CA VAL A 310 -14.48 -4.03 9.39
C VAL A 310 -14.34 -2.74 10.20
N PRO A 311 -15.09 -2.59 11.32
CA PRO A 311 -14.95 -1.43 12.19
C PRO A 311 -13.52 -1.25 12.68
N LEU A 312 -13.04 -0.01 12.66
CA LEU A 312 -11.70 0.34 13.12
C LEU A 312 -11.76 0.99 14.50
N GLN A 313 -11.15 0.35 15.49
CA GLN A 313 -11.15 0.80 16.89
C GLN A 313 -9.87 1.55 17.30
N SER A 314 -9.07 1.97 16.32
CA SER A 314 -7.83 2.72 16.52
C SER A 314 -7.63 3.71 15.37
N LEU A 315 -6.75 4.70 15.56
CA LEU A 315 -6.51 5.71 14.52
C LEU A 315 -5.77 5.16 13.29
N LEU A 316 -4.93 4.15 13.48
CA LEU A 316 -4.17 3.53 12.39
C LEU A 316 -4.67 2.10 12.14
N PRO A 317 -4.72 1.66 10.87
CA PRO A 317 -5.14 0.31 10.53
C PRO A 317 -4.12 -0.74 10.98
N PRO A 318 -4.52 -2.02 11.04
CA PRO A 318 -3.61 -3.13 11.31
C PRO A 318 -2.43 -3.18 10.33
N GLY A 319 -1.27 -3.66 10.80
CA GLY A 319 -0.06 -3.79 9.98
C GLY A 319 0.73 -2.50 9.77
N VAL A 320 0.22 -1.34 10.24
CA VAL A 320 0.98 -0.09 10.26
C VAL A 320 1.75 0.01 11.57
N TRP A 321 3.08 0.15 11.46
CA TRP A 321 3.93 0.31 12.64
C TRP A 321 3.58 1.60 13.42
N GLY A 322 3.88 1.64 14.71
CA GLY A 322 3.58 2.81 15.55
C GLY A 322 2.10 2.95 15.93
N ARG A 323 1.23 2.03 15.51
CA ARG A 323 -0.16 1.97 15.96
C ARG A 323 -0.20 1.91 17.49
N ARG A 324 -1.09 2.73 18.08
CA ARG A 324 -1.34 2.73 19.52
C ARG A 324 -2.46 1.76 19.83
N GLU A 325 -2.22 0.87 20.77
CA GLU A 325 -3.25 0.07 21.40
C GLU A 325 -3.93 0.88 22.50
N GLY A 326 -5.23 0.71 22.70
CA GLY A 326 -6.00 1.44 23.68
C GLY A 326 -7.46 0.97 23.70
N PRO A 327 -8.29 1.61 24.56
CA PRO A 327 -9.72 1.31 24.56
C PRO A 327 -10.35 1.65 23.20
N PRO A 328 -11.46 0.99 22.86
CA PRO A 328 -12.21 1.29 21.63
C PRO A 328 -12.61 2.78 21.56
N ILE A 329 -12.55 3.34 20.35
CA ILE A 329 -12.96 4.74 20.09
C ILE A 329 -14.47 4.83 19.97
N LEU A 330 -15.12 3.85 19.31
CA LEU A 330 -16.55 3.77 19.13
C LEU A 330 -17.19 3.05 20.31
N GLY A 331 -18.23 3.64 20.94
CA GLY A 331 -18.74 3.14 22.22
C GLY A 331 -20.06 2.40 22.15
N GLY A 332 -21.01 2.85 21.34
CA GLY A 332 -22.41 2.41 21.42
C GLY A 332 -23.07 2.75 22.77
N ASP A 333 -22.49 3.72 23.51
CA ASP A 333 -22.89 4.09 24.89
C ASP A 333 -23.71 5.39 24.86
N VAL A 334 -25.02 5.26 24.65
CA VAL A 334 -25.98 6.37 24.63
C VAL A 334 -26.02 7.16 25.95
N PRO A 335 -26.02 6.53 27.15
CA PRO A 335 -25.95 7.26 28.42
C PRO A 335 -24.74 8.17 28.53
N THR A 336 -23.56 7.67 28.17
CA THR A 336 -22.33 8.49 28.16
C THR A 336 -22.42 9.63 27.16
N ALA A 337 -22.90 9.37 25.94
CA ALA A 337 -23.08 10.39 24.91
C ALA A 337 -24.00 11.52 25.38
N ARG A 338 -25.16 11.20 25.96
CA ARG A 338 -26.09 12.19 26.53
C ARG A 338 -25.46 13.00 27.67
N ARG A 339 -24.69 12.35 28.54
CA ARG A 339 -23.96 13.04 29.62
C ARG A 339 -22.97 14.05 29.04
N LEU A 340 -22.18 13.65 28.07
CA LEU A 340 -21.19 14.51 27.42
C LEU A 340 -21.83 15.69 26.69
N LEU A 341 -22.99 15.51 26.05
CA LEU A 341 -23.75 16.60 25.43
C LEU A 341 -24.25 17.61 26.48
N ARG A 342 -24.80 17.15 27.61
CA ARG A 342 -25.17 18.03 28.73
C ARG A 342 -24.00 18.82 29.28
N GLU A 343 -22.85 18.15 29.48
CA GLU A 343 -21.60 18.81 29.92
C GLU A 343 -21.09 19.83 28.89
N ALA A 344 -21.38 19.63 27.62
CA ALA A 344 -21.09 20.56 26.55
C ALA A 344 -22.08 21.71 26.41
N GLY A 345 -23.18 21.72 27.19
CA GLY A 345 -24.22 22.74 27.13
C GLY A 345 -25.35 22.48 26.12
N PHE A 346 -25.52 21.21 25.70
CA PHE A 346 -26.54 20.78 24.76
C PHE A 346 -27.43 19.68 25.37
N PRO A 347 -28.23 19.99 26.42
CA PRO A 347 -29.10 19.01 27.09
C PRO A 347 -30.19 18.46 26.17
N GLU A 348 -30.66 19.27 25.23
CA GLU A 348 -31.73 18.92 24.26
C GLU A 348 -31.16 18.20 23.02
N GLY A 349 -29.84 18.05 22.92
CA GLY A 349 -29.16 17.44 21.78
C GLY A 349 -28.62 18.45 20.78
N ILE A 350 -28.21 17.94 19.62
CA ILE A 350 -27.65 18.72 18.50
C ILE A 350 -28.18 18.20 17.18
N SER A 351 -28.05 19.01 16.13
CA SER A 351 -28.33 18.60 14.75
C SER A 351 -27.14 18.99 13.84
N GLY A 352 -27.05 18.37 12.67
CA GLY A 352 -26.08 18.73 11.67
C GLY A 352 -26.26 17.95 10.37
N THR A 353 -25.56 18.39 9.33
CA THR A 353 -25.63 17.81 7.99
C THR A 353 -24.36 17.01 7.68
N LEU A 354 -24.53 15.73 7.37
CA LEU A 354 -23.48 14.84 6.88
C LEU A 354 -23.49 14.81 5.36
N ILE A 355 -22.42 15.26 4.75
CA ILE A 355 -22.22 15.11 3.30
C ILE A 355 -21.33 13.89 3.00
N LEU A 356 -21.63 13.20 1.91
CA LEU A 356 -20.90 12.02 1.45
C LEU A 356 -20.92 11.92 -0.07
N ASP A 357 -19.95 11.18 -0.61
CA ASP A 357 -19.86 10.82 -2.02
C ASP A 357 -20.80 9.65 -2.32
N ASP A 358 -21.67 9.81 -3.33
CA ASP A 358 -22.58 8.79 -3.81
C ASP A 358 -21.93 7.79 -4.79
N ALA A 359 -20.64 8.00 -5.12
CA ALA A 359 -19.92 7.13 -6.04
C ALA A 359 -19.89 5.67 -5.56
N ALA A 360 -20.07 4.76 -6.50
CA ALA A 360 -19.98 3.33 -6.25
C ALA A 360 -18.59 2.94 -5.74
N GLY A 361 -18.54 2.10 -4.72
CA GLY A 361 -17.32 1.62 -4.12
C GLY A 361 -17.54 0.33 -3.33
N PRO A 362 -16.48 -0.26 -2.75
CA PRO A 362 -16.62 -1.47 -1.94
C PRO A 362 -17.49 -1.28 -0.70
N VAL A 363 -17.49 -0.08 -0.11
CA VAL A 363 -18.33 0.30 1.02
C VAL A 363 -19.51 1.15 0.53
N GLU A 364 -20.72 0.72 0.83
CA GLU A 364 -21.95 1.45 0.54
C GLU A 364 -22.13 2.58 1.55
N ARG A 365 -21.63 3.78 1.23
CA ARG A 365 -21.56 4.93 2.15
C ARG A 365 -22.91 5.37 2.66
N LEU A 366 -23.99 5.28 1.86
CA LEU A 366 -25.34 5.59 2.30
C LEU A 366 -25.80 4.66 3.43
N LYS A 367 -25.55 3.35 3.34
CA LYS A 367 -25.86 2.41 4.43
C LYS A 367 -25.09 2.72 5.71
N VAL A 368 -23.84 3.15 5.57
CA VAL A 368 -23.03 3.60 6.72
C VAL A 368 -23.63 4.87 7.33
N ALA A 369 -24.00 5.84 6.51
CA ALA A 369 -24.65 7.08 6.98
C ALA A 369 -25.98 6.81 7.71
N GLU A 370 -26.81 5.92 7.19
CA GLU A 370 -28.03 5.47 7.87
C GLU A 370 -27.76 4.76 9.19
N ALA A 371 -26.69 3.95 9.26
CA ALA A 371 -26.28 3.32 10.52
C ALA A 371 -25.82 4.36 11.55
N LEU A 372 -25.11 5.40 11.10
CA LEU A 372 -24.74 6.54 11.95
C LEU A 372 -25.99 7.28 12.45
N GLN A 373 -26.94 7.60 11.56
CA GLN A 373 -28.20 8.23 11.97
C GLN A 373 -28.93 7.43 13.08
N ARG A 374 -29.10 6.13 12.85
CA ARG A 374 -29.75 5.22 13.83
C ARG A 374 -28.99 5.15 15.17
N SER A 375 -27.66 5.14 15.13
CA SER A 375 -26.83 5.09 16.33
C SER A 375 -26.86 6.39 17.13
N LEU A 376 -26.89 7.53 16.44
CA LEU A 376 -26.78 8.86 17.01
C LEU A 376 -28.10 9.40 17.55
N ALA A 377 -29.24 9.08 16.91
CA ALA A 377 -30.55 9.59 17.28
C ALA A 377 -30.94 9.32 18.75
N PRO A 378 -30.70 8.12 19.33
CA PRO A 378 -31.02 7.89 20.75
C PRO A 378 -30.23 8.78 21.72
N ALA A 379 -29.08 9.31 21.30
CA ALA A 379 -28.28 10.24 22.11
C ALA A 379 -28.77 11.70 22.00
N GLY A 380 -29.78 12.00 21.15
CA GLY A 380 -30.26 13.35 20.86
C GLY A 380 -29.42 14.03 19.76
N ILE A 381 -28.75 13.25 18.91
CA ILE A 381 -27.99 13.79 17.78
C ILE A 381 -28.74 13.52 16.50
N ALA A 382 -29.34 14.56 15.93
CA ALA A 382 -30.08 14.48 14.66
C ALA A 382 -29.13 14.74 13.48
N LEU A 383 -29.01 13.78 12.58
CA LEU A 383 -28.11 13.85 11.43
C LEU A 383 -28.95 13.86 10.13
N GLU A 384 -28.85 14.93 9.37
CA GLU A 384 -29.33 14.97 7.98
C GLU A 384 -28.24 14.41 7.06
N VAL A 385 -28.60 13.54 6.11
CA VAL A 385 -27.64 12.92 5.17
C VAL A 385 -27.88 13.46 3.78
N GLN A 386 -26.83 13.97 3.15
CA GLN A 386 -26.84 14.51 1.79
C GLN A 386 -25.75 13.83 0.95
N ALA A 387 -26.19 13.12 -0.09
CA ALA A 387 -25.29 12.56 -1.09
C ALA A 387 -24.96 13.63 -2.13
N GLU A 388 -23.67 13.85 -2.37
CA GLU A 388 -23.17 14.95 -3.21
C GLU A 388 -22.24 14.43 -4.29
N SER A 389 -22.16 15.15 -5.39
CA SER A 389 -21.19 14.85 -6.43
C SER A 389 -19.75 15.08 -5.94
N ALA A 390 -18.80 14.38 -6.57
CA ALA A 390 -17.37 14.51 -6.24
C ALA A 390 -16.87 15.97 -6.32
N GLU A 391 -17.42 16.78 -7.25
CA GLU A 391 -17.05 18.19 -7.41
C GLU A 391 -17.54 19.05 -6.24
N VAL A 392 -18.81 18.90 -5.84
CA VAL A 392 -19.39 19.60 -4.69
C VAL A 392 -18.64 19.26 -3.41
N LEU A 393 -18.38 17.97 -3.19
CA LEU A 393 -17.58 17.51 -2.05
C LEU A 393 -16.16 18.07 -2.05
N ARG A 394 -15.51 18.15 -3.23
CA ARG A 394 -14.18 18.72 -3.35
C ARG A 394 -14.18 20.20 -2.94
N GLN A 395 -15.16 20.98 -3.40
CA GLN A 395 -15.31 22.39 -3.04
C GLN A 395 -15.62 22.55 -1.55
N ALA A 396 -16.59 21.83 -1.01
CA ALA A 396 -16.97 21.89 0.40
C ALA A 396 -15.77 21.56 1.33
N ARG A 397 -14.99 20.54 0.99
CA ARG A 397 -13.78 20.17 1.73
C ARG A 397 -12.72 21.26 1.68
N GLN A 398 -12.48 21.84 0.52
CA GLN A 398 -11.45 22.86 0.33
C GLN A 398 -11.79 24.19 1.01
N GLN A 399 -13.07 24.54 1.08
CA GLN A 399 -13.53 25.79 1.69
C GLN A 399 -13.96 25.64 3.16
N GLY A 400 -14.07 24.40 3.65
CA GLY A 400 -14.55 24.12 5.01
C GLY A 400 -16.05 24.42 5.18
N GLU A 401 -16.84 24.25 4.12
CA GLU A 401 -18.28 24.55 4.12
C GLU A 401 -19.11 23.42 4.71
N HIS A 402 -18.59 22.17 4.73
CA HIS A 402 -19.25 21.04 5.39
C HIS A 402 -19.31 21.20 6.92
N GLU A 403 -20.23 20.52 7.55
CA GLU A 403 -20.26 20.29 9.01
C GLU A 403 -19.67 18.93 9.33
N TRP A 404 -20.28 17.87 8.84
CA TRP A 404 -19.83 16.50 8.95
C TRP A 404 -19.53 15.97 7.55
N LEU A 405 -18.47 15.20 7.42
CA LEU A 405 -18.06 14.62 6.14
C LEU A 405 -17.72 13.15 6.32
N LEU A 406 -18.33 12.27 5.52
CA LEU A 406 -17.90 10.90 5.40
C LEU A 406 -16.83 10.81 4.30
N ALA A 407 -15.61 10.49 4.69
CA ALA A 407 -14.43 10.49 3.81
C ALA A 407 -13.61 9.23 3.95
N ASP A 408 -12.76 8.97 2.98
CA ASP A 408 -11.72 7.94 3.05
C ASP A 408 -10.34 8.57 3.14
N ALA A 409 -9.43 7.90 3.84
CA ALA A 409 -8.01 8.23 3.88
C ALA A 409 -7.16 6.95 3.79
N ARG A 410 -5.94 7.07 3.24
CA ARG A 410 -5.01 5.95 3.11
C ARG A 410 -3.73 6.21 3.89
N VAL A 411 -3.15 5.13 4.43
CA VAL A 411 -1.77 5.14 4.93
C VAL A 411 -0.84 4.87 3.74
N ASP A 412 -0.76 5.84 2.83
CA ASP A 412 0.14 5.74 1.69
C ASP A 412 1.59 5.60 2.18
N GLY A 413 2.40 4.77 1.50
CA GLY A 413 3.80 4.58 1.86
C GLY A 413 4.06 3.93 3.22
N GLY A 414 3.02 3.48 3.95
CA GLY A 414 3.16 2.66 5.16
C GLY A 414 3.74 3.34 6.41
N ASP A 415 4.03 4.65 6.39
CA ASP A 415 4.51 5.39 7.57
C ASP A 415 3.35 6.11 8.27
N PRO A 416 3.24 6.06 9.60
CA PRO A 416 2.20 6.78 10.35
C PRO A 416 2.13 8.28 10.02
N HIS A 417 3.28 8.89 9.70
CA HIS A 417 3.35 10.31 9.34
C HIS A 417 2.49 10.64 8.12
N LEU A 418 2.54 9.78 7.10
CA LEU A 418 1.84 9.99 5.83
C LEU A 418 0.31 9.95 5.95
N PHE A 419 -0.19 9.50 7.10
CA PHE A 419 -1.61 9.50 7.43
C PHE A 419 -1.95 10.56 8.49
N LEU A 420 -1.25 10.55 9.63
CA LEU A 420 -1.59 11.42 10.75
C LEU A 420 -1.29 12.91 10.45
N TYR A 421 -0.17 13.20 9.78
CA TYR A 421 0.24 14.58 9.52
C TYR A 421 -0.74 15.34 8.63
N PRO A 422 -1.08 14.87 7.42
CA PRO A 422 -1.99 15.62 6.55
C PRO A 422 -3.39 15.77 7.14
N LEU A 423 -3.89 14.78 7.89
CA LEU A 423 -5.25 14.80 8.43
C LEU A 423 -5.41 15.61 9.72
N SER A 424 -4.31 16.00 10.38
CA SER A 424 -4.42 16.47 11.77
C SER A 424 -3.61 17.71 12.10
N THR A 425 -2.69 18.15 11.21
CA THR A 425 -1.85 19.33 11.50
C THR A 425 -2.51 20.64 11.10
N SER A 426 -2.09 21.71 11.77
CA SER A 426 -2.51 23.08 11.48
C SER A 426 -2.11 23.51 10.06
N GLU A 427 -0.99 23.00 9.52
CA GLU A 427 -0.56 23.23 8.13
C GLU A 427 -1.59 22.71 7.13
N GLY A 428 -2.11 21.48 7.36
CA GLY A 428 -3.13 20.85 6.51
C GLY A 428 -4.51 21.53 6.58
N ALA A 429 -4.75 22.35 7.61
CA ALA A 429 -6.03 23.05 7.85
C ALA A 429 -6.14 24.39 7.10
N SER A 430 -5.35 24.60 6.07
CA SER A 430 -5.44 25.79 5.22
C SER A 430 -6.55 25.64 4.20
N LYS A 431 -7.46 26.63 4.11
CA LYS A 431 -8.52 26.64 3.07
C LYS A 431 -7.91 26.78 1.67
N GLY A 432 -8.53 26.13 0.70
CA GLY A 432 -8.09 26.17 -0.70
C GLY A 432 -7.67 24.81 -1.24
N PRO A 433 -7.10 24.75 -2.46
CA PRO A 433 -6.81 23.52 -3.19
C PRO A 433 -5.81 22.58 -2.48
N ASN A 434 -5.04 23.09 -1.53
CA ASN A 434 -4.06 22.34 -0.75
C ASN A 434 -4.61 21.87 0.61
N ALA A 435 -5.89 22.11 0.91
CA ALA A 435 -6.52 21.61 2.13
C ALA A 435 -6.49 20.07 2.15
N VAL A 436 -6.02 19.49 3.26
CA VAL A 436 -5.95 18.04 3.48
C VAL A 436 -6.47 17.65 4.87
N ASN A 437 -6.40 18.55 5.86
CA ASN A 437 -7.04 18.42 7.15
C ASN A 437 -8.46 19.01 7.07
N PHE A 438 -9.41 18.23 6.61
CA PHE A 438 -10.80 18.67 6.42
C PHE A 438 -11.57 18.88 7.72
N SER A 439 -11.01 18.50 8.86
CA SER A 439 -11.58 18.88 10.16
C SER A 439 -11.26 20.33 10.56
N PHE A 440 -10.30 20.95 9.88
CA PHE A 440 -9.73 22.27 10.20
C PHE A 440 -9.24 22.40 11.65
N TYR A 441 -8.99 21.27 12.28
CA TYR A 441 -8.45 21.20 13.63
C TYR A 441 -7.04 21.76 13.71
N ARG A 442 -6.74 22.52 14.77
CA ARG A 442 -5.45 23.14 15.00
C ARG A 442 -4.98 22.86 16.42
N ASN A 443 -3.78 22.31 16.57
CA ASN A 443 -3.18 22.04 17.87
C ASN A 443 -1.66 22.03 17.76
N SER A 444 -1.01 23.06 18.25
CA SER A 444 0.45 23.24 18.18
C SER A 444 1.25 22.12 18.85
N ARG A 445 0.71 21.52 19.93
CA ARG A 445 1.35 20.37 20.60
C ARG A 445 1.32 19.13 19.73
N LEU A 446 0.22 18.91 19.00
CA LEU A 446 0.11 17.82 18.03
C LEU A 446 1.05 18.04 16.84
N ASP A 447 1.10 19.27 16.32
CA ASP A 447 2.01 19.67 15.23
C ASP A 447 3.46 19.36 15.61
N ASP A 448 3.91 19.81 16.81
CA ASP A 448 5.27 19.55 17.32
C ASP A 448 5.58 18.05 17.39
N LEU A 449 4.66 17.24 17.93
CA LEU A 449 4.87 15.79 18.02
C LEU A 449 5.04 15.13 16.64
N LEU A 450 4.20 15.50 15.67
CA LEU A 450 4.23 14.92 14.32
C LEU A 450 5.44 15.40 13.50
N ILE A 451 5.80 16.69 13.62
CA ILE A 451 6.99 17.25 12.97
C ILE A 451 8.25 16.58 13.52
N ARG A 452 8.42 16.55 14.84
CA ARG A 452 9.59 15.90 15.48
C ARG A 452 9.67 14.42 15.13
N ALA A 453 8.52 13.70 15.09
CA ALA A 453 8.50 12.30 14.70
C ALA A 453 8.98 12.09 13.27
N SER A 454 8.73 13.01 12.34
CA SER A 454 9.22 12.91 10.95
C SER A 454 10.72 13.18 10.81
N GLN A 455 11.31 13.94 11.74
CA GLN A 455 12.72 14.36 11.67
C GLN A 455 13.69 13.35 12.29
N LEU A 456 13.22 12.52 13.22
CA LEU A 456 14.06 11.54 13.92
C LEU A 456 14.27 10.28 13.06
N ALA A 457 15.51 9.84 12.89
CA ALA A 457 15.82 8.59 12.20
C ALA A 457 15.56 7.35 13.07
N PHE A 458 15.67 7.48 14.41
CA PHE A 458 15.56 6.35 15.33
C PHE A 458 14.11 5.97 15.58
N ARG A 459 13.70 4.85 15.01
CA ARG A 459 12.32 4.36 14.98
C ARG A 459 11.63 4.23 16.35
N PRO A 460 12.27 3.69 17.41
CA PRO A 460 11.61 3.58 18.73
C PRO A 460 11.21 4.94 19.33
N GLU A 461 11.97 5.99 19.08
CA GLU A 461 11.59 7.34 19.52
C GLU A 461 10.47 7.93 18.67
N ARG A 462 10.50 7.72 17.35
CA ARG A 462 9.38 8.07 16.47
C ARG A 462 8.09 7.39 16.93
N GLN A 463 8.16 6.11 17.25
CA GLN A 463 7.01 5.34 17.73
C GLN A 463 6.39 5.97 18.99
N LYS A 464 7.21 6.36 19.98
CA LYS A 464 6.72 7.04 21.18
C LYS A 464 6.01 8.36 20.86
N LEU A 465 6.55 9.14 19.92
CA LEU A 465 5.96 10.41 19.51
C LEU A 465 4.62 10.19 18.79
N TYR A 466 4.54 9.23 17.86
CA TYR A 466 3.27 8.90 17.19
C TYR A 466 2.23 8.33 18.16
N GLN A 467 2.62 7.53 19.15
CA GLN A 467 1.69 7.04 20.18
C GLN A 467 1.16 8.18 21.06
N ARG A 468 1.99 9.17 21.37
CA ARG A 468 1.55 10.39 22.08
C ARG A 468 0.62 11.25 21.22
N ALA A 469 0.93 11.42 19.93
CA ALA A 469 0.07 12.13 18.98
C ALA A 469 -1.29 11.44 18.84
N GLN A 470 -1.30 10.11 18.71
CA GLN A 470 -2.54 9.34 18.71
C GLN A 470 -3.32 9.45 20.01
N GLY A 471 -2.64 9.52 21.16
CA GLY A 471 -3.29 9.79 22.46
C GLY A 471 -4.03 11.11 22.49
N LEU A 472 -3.43 12.19 21.95
CA LEU A 472 -4.09 13.49 21.81
C LEU A 472 -5.28 13.42 20.84
N LEU A 473 -5.11 12.77 19.67
CA LEU A 473 -6.15 12.64 18.67
C LEU A 473 -7.36 11.83 19.16
N VAL A 474 -7.14 10.78 19.96
CA VAL A 474 -8.24 10.00 20.60
C VAL A 474 -8.98 10.84 21.65
N ASP A 475 -8.30 11.75 22.31
CA ASP A 475 -8.92 12.67 23.28
C ASP A 475 -9.68 13.82 22.60
N GLU A 476 -9.15 14.34 21.50
CA GLU A 476 -9.70 15.51 20.78
C GLU A 476 -10.73 15.16 19.70
N LEU A 477 -10.58 14.02 19.04
CA LEU A 477 -11.48 13.46 18.00
C LEU A 477 -11.92 14.47 16.91
N PRO A 478 -10.98 15.13 16.22
CA PRO A 478 -11.35 16.00 15.10
C PRO A 478 -11.91 15.20 13.92
N TRP A 479 -11.55 13.95 13.85
CA TRP A 479 -12.12 12.92 12.99
C TRP A 479 -12.21 11.60 13.76
N ILE A 480 -13.19 10.78 13.42
CA ILE A 480 -13.48 9.50 14.08
C ILE A 480 -13.25 8.39 13.05
N PRO A 481 -12.32 7.44 13.29
CA PRO A 481 -12.15 6.28 12.43
C PRO A 481 -13.39 5.39 12.54
N LEU A 482 -13.95 5.01 11.40
CA LEU A 482 -15.16 4.17 11.36
C LEU A 482 -14.84 2.74 10.92
N TRP A 483 -14.10 2.58 9.81
CA TRP A 483 -13.79 1.27 9.26
C TRP A 483 -12.41 1.22 8.59
N VAL A 484 -11.93 0.00 8.38
CA VAL A 484 -10.83 -0.30 7.45
C VAL A 484 -11.36 -1.23 6.34
N GLU A 485 -11.10 -0.87 5.08
CA GLU A 485 -11.48 -1.69 3.93
C GLU A 485 -10.69 -2.99 3.87
N LEU A 486 -11.31 -4.05 3.37
CA LEU A 486 -10.68 -5.34 3.18
C LEU A 486 -10.20 -5.49 1.73
N HIS A 487 -8.97 -5.96 1.55
CA HIS A 487 -8.51 -6.51 0.29
C HIS A 487 -8.98 -7.95 0.17
N TRP A 488 -9.48 -8.31 -1.00
CA TRP A 488 -10.00 -9.62 -1.30
C TRP A 488 -9.22 -10.29 -2.42
N ALA A 489 -9.10 -11.60 -2.34
CA ALA A 489 -8.70 -12.47 -3.43
C ALA A 489 -9.56 -13.72 -3.43
N VAL A 490 -9.92 -14.20 -4.61
CA VAL A 490 -10.60 -15.47 -4.82
C VAL A 490 -9.68 -16.37 -5.64
N ALA A 491 -9.32 -17.49 -5.07
CA ALA A 491 -8.37 -18.41 -5.68
C ALA A 491 -8.97 -19.80 -5.81
N ARG A 492 -8.60 -20.49 -6.86
CA ARG A 492 -8.91 -21.91 -6.99
C ARG A 492 -8.17 -22.72 -5.93
N PRO A 493 -8.72 -23.90 -5.50
CA PRO A 493 -8.11 -24.73 -4.48
C PRO A 493 -6.68 -25.17 -4.79
N GLU A 494 -6.29 -25.20 -6.07
CA GLU A 494 -4.94 -25.58 -6.48
C GLU A 494 -3.90 -24.46 -6.40
N VAL A 495 -4.33 -23.20 -6.18
CA VAL A 495 -3.41 -22.04 -6.03
C VAL A 495 -2.75 -22.10 -4.67
N ARG A 496 -1.44 -22.02 -4.66
CA ARG A 496 -0.59 -22.03 -3.45
C ARG A 496 0.30 -20.81 -3.38
N GLY A 497 0.77 -20.49 -2.18
CA GLY A 497 1.76 -19.45 -1.95
C GLY A 497 1.21 -18.03 -2.00
N LEU A 498 -0.10 -17.83 -2.24
CA LEU A 498 -0.72 -16.51 -2.22
C LEU A 498 -0.70 -15.93 -0.80
N ARG A 499 -0.18 -14.71 -0.70
CA ARG A 499 -0.22 -13.90 0.53
C ARG A 499 -0.66 -12.50 0.17
N LEU A 500 -1.77 -12.05 0.77
CA LEU A 500 -2.24 -10.69 0.63
C LEU A 500 -1.33 -9.75 1.44
N HIS A 501 -1.19 -8.52 0.94
CA HIS A 501 -0.47 -7.46 1.63
C HIS A 501 -1.43 -6.30 1.93
N PRO A 502 -1.34 -5.64 3.11
CA PRO A 502 -2.27 -4.55 3.47
C PRO A 502 -2.25 -3.34 2.54
N SER A 503 -1.16 -3.14 1.79
CA SER A 503 -1.09 -2.08 0.76
C SER A 503 -1.97 -2.35 -0.46
N GLY A 504 -2.46 -3.58 -0.66
CA GLY A 504 -3.11 -4.03 -1.91
C GLY A 504 -2.12 -4.40 -3.03
N ILE A 505 -0.81 -4.30 -2.77
CA ILE A 505 0.26 -4.55 -3.75
C ILE A 505 0.90 -5.90 -3.44
N HIS A 506 0.33 -6.96 -4.02
CA HIS A 506 0.70 -8.34 -3.70
C HIS A 506 1.90 -8.83 -4.52
N ARG A 507 2.68 -9.76 -3.94
CA ARG A 507 3.76 -10.47 -4.65
C ARG A 507 3.22 -11.77 -5.21
N LEU A 508 3.55 -12.05 -6.48
CA LEU A 508 3.09 -13.25 -7.19
C LEU A 508 4.23 -14.20 -7.59
N ASP A 509 5.49 -13.81 -7.36
CA ASP A 509 6.68 -14.61 -7.69
C ASP A 509 6.77 -15.94 -6.92
N ARG A 510 6.03 -16.05 -5.80
CA ARG A 510 5.94 -17.26 -4.97
C ARG A 510 4.62 -18.01 -5.12
N VAL A 511 3.73 -17.53 -5.98
CA VAL A 511 2.44 -18.17 -6.25
C VAL A 511 2.61 -19.22 -7.34
N TRP A 512 1.99 -20.38 -7.17
CA TRP A 512 1.95 -21.44 -8.18
C TRP A 512 0.62 -22.18 -8.16
N VAL A 513 0.35 -22.93 -9.21
CA VAL A 513 -0.84 -23.77 -9.34
C VAL A 513 -0.40 -25.22 -9.33
N GLU A 514 -0.86 -25.99 -8.34
CA GLU A 514 -0.59 -27.43 -8.27
C GLU A 514 -1.21 -28.15 -9.48
N ALA A 515 -0.52 -29.16 -9.98
CA ALA A 515 -1.10 -30.08 -10.97
C ALA A 515 -2.25 -30.83 -10.31
N GLY A 516 -3.47 -30.69 -10.84
CA GLY A 516 -4.61 -31.44 -10.32
C GLY A 516 -4.41 -32.96 -10.51
N PRO A 517 -5.04 -33.82 -9.69
CA PRO A 517 -5.03 -35.25 -9.91
C PRO A 517 -5.61 -35.54 -11.32
N GLY A 518 -4.78 -35.98 -12.25
CA GLY A 518 -5.17 -36.32 -13.64
C GLY A 518 -4.48 -35.52 -14.74
N SER A 519 -3.65 -34.52 -14.44
CA SER A 519 -2.77 -33.91 -15.44
C SER A 519 -1.50 -34.73 -15.60
N ILE A 520 -1.55 -35.68 -16.51
CA ILE A 520 -0.35 -36.37 -17.03
C ILE A 520 0.44 -35.38 -17.87
N PRO A 521 1.80 -35.33 -17.73
CA PRO A 521 2.68 -34.36 -18.40
C PRO A 521 2.58 -34.36 -19.92
#